data_c3374b729425fd1ea8d041b4faefaf60
#
_entry.id   c3374b729425fd1ea8d041b4faefaf60
#
_cell.length_a   1.000
_cell.length_b   1.000
_cell.length_c   1.000
_cell.angle_alpha   90.00
_cell.angle_beta   90.00
_cell.angle_gamma   90.00
#
_symmetry.space_group_name_H-M   'P 1'
#
loop_
_entity.id
_entity.type
_entity.pdbx_description
1 polymer ?
#
loop_
_entity_poly.entity_id
_entity_poly.type
_entity_poly.pdbx_seq_one_letter_code
_entity_poly.pdbx_strand_id
1 'polypeptide(L)'
;MQGDVLVVGGGLAGLCATFELLESGRRVSLFDRDEPSRFGGLARESFGGMFLVDTPEQRRAGIRDSAALALADWLSFAQFGAEETWPRAWAHAYVERCTAEVGLWLRERGVGYFPVPNWVERGLYVPGNSVPRFHIVWGTGQGLVDALRKRLEAHANRSLLTLHFGHRVERLLGRGGAIVGLAGAREDNGAAFEARGGAVIVAAGGINGNLDRVRAHWHRDWGKPPATILNGSHRYADGTLHDAVERVGGRITHLDRMWNYAAGVHHPRPRMPDEGLSLVPPRSALWLDASGARIGPMPLVTGFDTRDLVAQICARPPGYSWQLMNRRIALKELAVSGAEFNPSVRDKRRLAFLRDLIFGNRWLYRQMVEGCVDFVCAPTLAELVARMNALNGDHAVELERVRAAAEGFDANIARGPALYNDEQLRRIADLRRWRGDRIRTCRHQPILDPKAGPLIAVREFIISRKSLGGMQTDLASRVLGSDGQPIAGLLAAGEAAGFGGGGVHGLRALEGTFLGGCVLSGRIAGRTAAGLT
;
A
#
# COMPACT_ATOMS: atom_id res chain seq x y z
N MET A 1 11.79 -15.52 28.78
CA MET A 1 11.63 -14.07 28.68
C MET A 1 10.30 -13.68 29.33
N GLN A 2 10.19 -12.50 29.94
CA GLN A 2 8.95 -12.07 30.66
C GLN A 2 8.64 -10.61 30.35
N GLY A 3 7.35 -10.29 30.27
CA GLY A 3 6.81 -8.94 30.14
C GLY A 3 5.37 -8.91 30.64
N ASP A 4 4.81 -7.74 30.92
CA ASP A 4 3.39 -7.67 31.22
C ASP A 4 2.59 -7.92 29.93
N VAL A 5 3.07 -7.36 28.81
CA VAL A 5 2.51 -7.56 27.47
C VAL A 5 3.61 -7.93 26.46
N LEU A 6 3.32 -8.91 25.62
CA LEU A 6 4.18 -9.34 24.52
C LEU A 6 3.64 -8.77 23.20
N VAL A 7 4.48 -8.06 22.46
CA VAL A 7 4.14 -7.51 21.13
C VAL A 7 4.92 -8.26 20.06
N VAL A 8 4.23 -8.81 19.06
CA VAL A 8 4.84 -9.54 17.95
C VAL A 8 4.76 -8.73 16.67
N GLY A 9 5.91 -8.29 16.18
CA GLY A 9 6.09 -7.41 15.01
C GLY A 9 6.35 -5.96 15.40
N GLY A 10 7.51 -5.46 15.01
CA GLY A 10 7.97 -4.08 15.19
C GLY A 10 7.58 -3.15 14.05
N GLY A 11 6.54 -3.49 13.30
CA GLY A 11 5.93 -2.61 12.31
C GLY A 11 5.16 -1.45 12.95
N LEU A 12 4.51 -0.61 12.13
CA LEU A 12 3.83 0.60 12.59
C LEU A 12 2.78 0.31 13.68
N ALA A 13 1.99 -0.77 13.54
CA ALA A 13 0.97 -1.13 14.52
C ALA A 13 1.59 -1.55 15.87
N GLY A 14 2.64 -2.38 15.84
CA GLY A 14 3.35 -2.79 17.06
C GLY A 14 4.05 -1.64 17.75
N LEU A 15 4.65 -0.69 17.00
CA LEU A 15 5.20 0.55 17.56
C LEU A 15 4.12 1.37 18.27
N CYS A 16 2.95 1.57 17.64
CA CYS A 16 1.86 2.33 18.25
C CYS A 16 1.30 1.65 19.51
N ALA A 17 1.15 0.32 19.48
CA ALA A 17 0.75 -0.45 20.66
C ALA A 17 1.77 -0.30 21.80
N THR A 18 3.06 -0.38 21.47
CA THR A 18 4.15 -0.21 22.45
C THR A 18 4.11 1.17 23.10
N PHE A 19 3.82 2.24 22.35
CA PHE A 19 3.66 3.58 22.95
C PHE A 19 2.56 3.63 24.01
N GLU A 20 1.36 3.15 23.72
CA GLU A 20 0.23 3.17 24.64
C GLU A 20 0.52 2.32 25.89
N LEU A 21 1.23 1.20 25.73
CA LEU A 21 1.65 0.34 26.84
C LEU A 21 2.67 1.04 27.76
N LEU A 22 3.67 1.70 27.16
CA LEU A 22 4.67 2.43 27.95
C LEU A 22 4.07 3.65 28.65
N GLU A 23 3.17 4.39 28.00
CA GLU A 23 2.43 5.50 28.64
C GLU A 23 1.62 5.02 29.85
N SER A 24 1.17 3.75 29.82
CA SER A 24 0.44 3.10 30.93
C SER A 24 1.36 2.40 31.96
N GLY A 25 2.68 2.56 31.84
CA GLY A 25 3.64 1.97 32.77
C GLY A 25 3.77 0.44 32.69
N ARG A 26 3.37 -0.19 31.57
CA ARG A 26 3.47 -1.64 31.39
C ARG A 26 4.85 -2.05 30.88
N ARG A 27 5.37 -3.19 31.39
CA ARG A 27 6.59 -3.80 30.84
C ARG A 27 6.27 -4.51 29.54
N VAL A 28 7.00 -4.14 28.48
CA VAL A 28 6.77 -4.64 27.12
C VAL A 28 7.97 -5.44 26.64
N SER A 29 7.74 -6.65 26.14
CA SER A 29 8.71 -7.40 25.32
C SER A 29 8.23 -7.41 23.88
N LEU A 30 8.94 -6.71 22.99
CA LEU A 30 8.63 -6.64 21.57
C LEU A 30 9.56 -7.59 20.80
N PHE A 31 8.95 -8.50 20.04
CA PHE A 31 9.64 -9.48 19.20
C PHE A 31 9.50 -9.09 17.74
N ASP A 32 10.63 -8.90 17.05
CA ASP A 32 10.66 -8.67 15.62
C ASP A 32 11.55 -9.71 14.96
N ARG A 33 11.11 -10.21 13.81
CA ARG A 33 11.83 -11.21 13.04
C ARG A 33 12.99 -10.60 12.25
N ASP A 34 12.92 -9.31 11.92
CA ASP A 34 13.96 -8.61 11.16
C ASP A 34 15.07 -8.07 12.06
N GLU A 35 16.08 -7.49 11.45
CA GLU A 35 17.22 -6.88 12.12
C GLU A 35 16.92 -5.45 12.61
N PRO A 36 17.67 -4.90 13.59
CA PRO A 36 17.43 -3.56 14.14
C PRO A 36 17.46 -2.43 13.11
N SER A 37 18.25 -2.57 12.05
CA SER A 37 18.38 -1.58 10.97
C SER A 37 17.08 -1.43 10.15
N ARG A 38 16.24 -2.47 10.13
CA ARG A 38 14.97 -2.54 9.38
C ARG A 38 13.72 -2.35 10.25
N PHE A 39 13.90 -2.02 11.52
CA PHE A 39 12.80 -1.78 12.46
C PHE A 39 11.79 -0.77 11.93
N GLY A 40 10.51 -1.15 11.92
CA GLY A 40 9.39 -0.37 11.35
C GLY A 40 8.63 -1.11 10.24
N GLY A 41 9.12 -2.27 9.80
CA GLY A 41 8.47 -3.13 8.82
C GLY A 41 8.16 -2.44 7.49
N LEU A 42 7.16 -2.93 6.77
CA LEU A 42 6.76 -2.40 5.46
C LEU A 42 6.36 -0.91 5.50
N ALA A 43 5.92 -0.40 6.64
CA ALA A 43 5.57 1.01 6.79
C ALA A 43 6.77 1.94 6.51
N ARG A 44 7.98 1.54 6.90
CA ARG A 44 9.22 2.28 6.65
C ARG A 44 9.53 2.40 5.16
N GLU A 45 9.22 1.38 4.37
CA GLU A 45 9.45 1.36 2.92
C GLU A 45 8.37 2.11 2.13
N SER A 46 7.26 2.44 2.76
CA SER A 46 6.10 3.06 2.11
C SER A 46 6.33 4.53 1.71
N PHE A 47 5.50 5.02 0.80
CA PHE A 47 5.48 6.45 0.45
C PHE A 47 4.90 7.34 1.57
N GLY A 48 4.17 6.77 2.52
CA GLY A 48 3.68 7.48 3.70
C GLY A 48 2.34 8.18 3.53
N GLY A 49 1.42 7.61 2.75
CA GLY A 49 0.08 8.17 2.58
C GLY A 49 -0.86 7.79 3.72
N MET A 50 -1.69 8.74 4.16
CA MET A 50 -2.71 8.55 5.19
C MET A 50 -4.05 9.11 4.77
N PHE A 51 -5.11 8.32 4.98
CA PHE A 51 -6.49 8.75 4.82
C PHE A 51 -6.92 9.49 6.09
N LEU A 52 -7.18 10.78 5.96
CA LEU A 52 -7.65 11.63 7.06
C LEU A 52 -8.85 12.47 6.61
N VAL A 53 -9.77 12.72 7.53
CA VAL A 53 -11.06 13.37 7.28
C VAL A 53 -11.13 14.73 7.97
N ASP A 54 -11.63 15.74 7.27
CA ASP A 54 -11.86 17.11 7.79
C ASP A 54 -10.62 17.73 8.47
N THR A 55 -9.49 17.65 7.79
CA THR A 55 -8.20 18.15 8.29
C THR A 55 -8.01 19.65 8.05
N PRO A 56 -7.11 20.31 8.80
CA PRO A 56 -6.72 21.70 8.49
C PRO A 56 -6.18 21.88 7.06
N GLU A 57 -5.51 20.87 6.48
CA GLU A 57 -5.04 20.87 5.09
C GLU A 57 -6.18 20.90 4.10
N GLN A 58 -7.21 20.06 4.32
CA GLN A 58 -8.42 20.04 3.50
C GLN A 58 -9.13 21.40 3.55
N ARG A 59 -9.38 21.92 4.75
CA ARG A 59 -10.04 23.22 4.93
C ARG A 59 -9.28 24.37 4.24
N ARG A 60 -7.95 24.45 4.38
CA ARG A 60 -7.10 25.42 3.68
C ARG A 60 -7.10 25.24 2.17
N ALA A 61 -7.36 24.03 1.70
CA ALA A 61 -7.48 23.70 0.28
C ALA A 61 -8.88 23.99 -0.28
N GLY A 62 -9.84 24.43 0.55
CA GLY A 62 -11.23 24.65 0.16
C GLY A 62 -12.04 23.36 0.05
N ILE A 63 -11.55 22.25 0.61
CA ILE A 63 -12.26 20.96 0.61
C ILE A 63 -13.16 20.93 1.84
N ARG A 64 -14.44 20.63 1.59
CA ARG A 64 -15.43 20.34 2.63
C ARG A 64 -15.54 18.83 2.78
N ASP A 65 -15.24 18.33 3.96
CA ASP A 65 -15.29 16.91 4.27
C ASP A 65 -15.96 16.67 5.63
N SER A 66 -16.41 15.45 5.87
CA SER A 66 -17.01 15.03 7.14
C SER A 66 -16.90 13.52 7.32
N ALA A 67 -17.02 13.04 8.57
CA ALA A 67 -17.06 11.61 8.85
C ALA A 67 -18.23 10.91 8.12
N ALA A 68 -19.40 11.55 8.05
CA ALA A 68 -20.56 10.99 7.35
C ALA A 68 -20.30 10.82 5.84
N LEU A 69 -19.69 11.83 5.18
CA LEU A 69 -19.34 11.76 3.76
C LEU A 69 -18.25 10.70 3.52
N ALA A 70 -17.23 10.66 4.38
CA ALA A 70 -16.15 9.69 4.27
C ALA A 70 -16.64 8.25 4.49
N LEU A 71 -17.58 8.04 5.41
CA LEU A 71 -18.20 6.75 5.65
C LEU A 71 -19.06 6.30 4.45
N ALA A 72 -19.83 7.19 3.88
CA ALA A 72 -20.63 6.89 2.68
C ALA A 72 -19.74 6.44 1.51
N ASP A 73 -18.64 7.17 1.25
CA ASP A 73 -17.64 6.78 0.24
C ASP A 73 -17.00 5.43 0.55
N TRP A 74 -16.64 5.18 1.81
CA TRP A 74 -16.03 3.92 2.23
C TRP A 74 -16.97 2.73 2.06
N LEU A 75 -18.21 2.85 2.55
CA LEU A 75 -19.20 1.77 2.44
C LEU A 75 -19.54 1.44 0.98
N SER A 76 -19.65 2.48 0.13
CA SER A 76 -19.84 2.31 -1.31
C SER A 76 -18.67 1.53 -1.93
N PHE A 77 -17.43 1.96 -1.66
CA PHE A 77 -16.24 1.41 -2.32
C PHE A 77 -15.86 0.02 -1.79
N ALA A 78 -16.00 -0.19 -0.49
CA ALA A 78 -15.69 -1.46 0.15
C ALA A 78 -16.61 -2.61 -0.27
N GLN A 79 -17.88 -2.33 -0.56
CA GLN A 79 -18.90 -3.33 -0.93
C GLN A 79 -18.95 -4.50 0.07
N PHE A 80 -19.13 -4.18 1.35
CA PHE A 80 -19.25 -5.19 2.40
C PHE A 80 -20.45 -6.12 2.19
N GLY A 81 -20.24 -7.41 2.43
CA GLY A 81 -21.32 -8.38 2.56
C GLY A 81 -22.19 -8.13 3.81
N ALA A 82 -23.37 -8.72 3.85
CA ALA A 82 -24.32 -8.53 4.95
C ALA A 82 -23.74 -8.98 6.31
N GLU A 83 -22.95 -10.07 6.31
CA GLU A 83 -22.36 -10.68 7.51
C GLU A 83 -21.09 -9.97 8.01
N GLU A 84 -20.62 -8.95 7.29
CA GLU A 84 -19.36 -8.26 7.62
C GLU A 84 -19.58 -7.14 8.64
N THR A 85 -20.08 -7.50 9.82
CA THR A 85 -20.39 -6.55 10.90
C THR A 85 -19.15 -5.87 11.48
N TRP A 86 -18.11 -6.64 11.80
CA TRP A 86 -16.87 -6.09 12.39
C TRP A 86 -16.07 -5.22 11.41
N PRO A 87 -15.84 -5.63 10.15
CA PRO A 87 -15.23 -4.75 9.15
C PRO A 87 -15.96 -3.42 9.02
N ARG A 88 -17.28 -3.44 8.96
CA ARG A 88 -18.14 -2.24 8.86
C ARG A 88 -18.03 -1.35 10.10
N ALA A 89 -18.05 -1.95 11.29
CA ALA A 89 -17.89 -1.22 12.55
C ALA A 89 -16.51 -0.54 12.66
N TRP A 90 -15.44 -1.21 12.20
CA TRP A 90 -14.11 -0.63 12.16
C TRP A 90 -13.98 0.51 11.13
N ALA A 91 -14.63 0.41 9.96
CA ALA A 91 -14.67 1.50 9.00
C ALA A 91 -15.32 2.75 9.59
N HIS A 92 -16.44 2.58 10.29
CA HIS A 92 -17.13 3.65 11.01
C HIS A 92 -16.21 4.27 12.09
N ALA A 93 -15.64 3.44 12.97
CA ALA A 93 -14.72 3.90 14.02
C ALA A 93 -13.50 4.63 13.44
N TYR A 94 -12.99 4.20 12.28
CA TYR A 94 -11.85 4.85 11.64
C TYR A 94 -12.19 6.25 11.15
N VAL A 95 -13.27 6.44 10.39
CA VAL A 95 -13.60 7.76 9.82
C VAL A 95 -13.92 8.80 10.89
N GLU A 96 -14.47 8.38 12.03
CA GLU A 96 -14.74 9.26 13.17
C GLU A 96 -13.47 9.66 13.92
N ARG A 97 -12.49 8.76 14.03
CA ARG A 97 -11.35 8.88 14.94
C ARG A 97 -10.04 9.25 14.23
N CYS A 98 -9.94 9.05 12.89
CA CYS A 98 -8.66 9.12 12.17
C CYS A 98 -7.96 10.48 12.29
N THR A 99 -8.68 11.59 12.31
CA THR A 99 -8.04 12.91 12.40
C THR A 99 -7.48 13.17 13.79
N ALA A 100 -8.22 12.87 14.85
CA ALA A 100 -7.76 13.08 16.22
C ALA A 100 -6.71 12.03 16.63
N GLU A 101 -7.03 10.74 16.46
CA GLU A 101 -6.22 9.66 17.01
C GLU A 101 -5.12 9.16 16.09
N VAL A 102 -5.14 9.54 14.81
CA VAL A 102 -4.05 9.24 13.86
C VAL A 102 -3.34 10.53 13.47
N GLY A 103 -4.03 11.45 12.80
CA GLY A 103 -3.43 12.64 12.23
C GLY A 103 -2.78 13.57 13.26
N LEU A 104 -3.53 13.99 14.28
CA LEU A 104 -3.03 14.88 15.33
C LEU A 104 -2.03 14.18 16.24
N TRP A 105 -2.31 12.94 16.65
CA TRP A 105 -1.41 12.13 17.47
C TRP A 105 -0.02 11.98 16.84
N LEU A 106 0.06 11.77 15.52
CA LEU A 106 1.33 11.71 14.79
C LEU A 106 2.01 13.08 14.70
N ARG A 107 1.24 14.17 14.53
CA ARG A 107 1.80 15.54 14.54
C ARG A 107 2.49 15.89 15.84
N GLU A 108 1.88 15.57 16.97
CA GLU A 108 2.47 15.76 18.30
C GLU A 108 3.80 15.02 18.47
N ARG A 109 3.98 13.95 17.66
CA ARG A 109 5.22 13.16 17.62
C ARG A 109 6.18 13.59 16.51
N GLY A 110 5.93 14.75 15.88
CA GLY A 110 6.83 15.37 14.90
C GLY A 110 6.63 14.93 13.45
N VAL A 111 5.52 14.26 13.13
CA VAL A 111 5.18 13.88 11.77
C VAL A 111 4.47 15.04 11.06
N GLY A 112 5.04 15.52 9.95
CA GLY A 112 4.44 16.56 9.11
C GLY A 112 3.84 15.97 7.83
N TYR A 113 2.88 16.69 7.24
CA TYR A 113 2.22 16.32 5.98
C TYR A 113 2.45 17.37 4.89
N PHE A 114 2.29 16.96 3.63
CA PHE A 114 2.17 17.90 2.52
C PHE A 114 0.95 18.81 2.72
N PRO A 115 1.03 20.08 2.25
CA PRO A 115 -0.04 21.05 2.48
C PRO A 115 -1.31 20.80 1.66
N VAL A 116 -1.25 19.93 0.66
CA VAL A 116 -2.36 19.62 -0.25
C VAL A 116 -2.57 18.12 -0.29
N PRO A 117 -3.72 17.62 0.16
CA PRO A 117 -4.04 16.21 0.04
C PRO A 117 -4.25 15.79 -1.41
N ASN A 118 -3.90 14.55 -1.72
CA ASN A 118 -4.14 13.97 -3.04
C ASN A 118 -5.52 13.34 -3.11
N TRP A 119 -6.04 13.25 -4.33
CA TRP A 119 -7.31 12.66 -4.62
C TRP A 119 -7.12 11.32 -5.34
N VAL A 120 -7.20 10.24 -4.61
CA VAL A 120 -6.99 8.86 -5.08
C VAL A 120 -8.22 8.00 -4.80
N GLU A 121 -8.36 6.88 -5.49
CA GLU A 121 -9.49 5.94 -5.39
C GLU A 121 -10.84 6.65 -5.50
N ARG A 122 -11.02 7.40 -6.59
CA ARG A 122 -12.26 8.14 -6.87
C ARG A 122 -13.42 7.24 -7.28
N GLY A 123 -13.09 6.00 -7.60
CA GLY A 123 -14.01 5.04 -8.19
C GLY A 123 -14.14 5.15 -9.71
N LEU A 124 -14.49 4.04 -10.33
CA LEU A 124 -14.74 3.93 -11.77
C LEU A 124 -16.21 3.58 -12.01
N TYR A 125 -16.57 2.35 -11.74
CA TYR A 125 -17.94 1.85 -11.78
C TYR A 125 -18.61 1.89 -10.40
N VAL A 126 -17.79 1.83 -9.34
CA VAL A 126 -18.22 1.93 -7.96
C VAL A 126 -17.70 3.26 -7.41
N PRO A 127 -18.56 4.13 -6.84
CA PRO A 127 -18.14 5.40 -6.26
C PRO A 127 -17.15 5.19 -5.11
N GLY A 128 -16.01 5.89 -5.18
CA GLY A 128 -14.99 5.94 -4.14
C GLY A 128 -14.92 7.31 -3.48
N ASN A 129 -13.69 7.83 -3.25
CA ASN A 129 -13.50 9.13 -2.62
C ASN A 129 -14.12 10.29 -3.40
N SER A 130 -15.13 10.91 -2.86
CA SER A 130 -15.77 12.11 -3.42
C SER A 130 -14.94 13.38 -3.26
N VAL A 131 -13.99 13.38 -2.29
CA VAL A 131 -13.07 14.49 -2.03
C VAL A 131 -11.65 13.99 -1.76
N PRO A 132 -10.61 14.85 -1.92
CA PRO A 132 -9.23 14.50 -1.60
C PRO A 132 -9.02 14.23 -0.11
N ARG A 133 -8.56 13.01 0.25
CA ARG A 133 -8.28 12.59 1.65
C ARG A 133 -6.90 11.99 1.86
N PHE A 134 -6.12 11.79 0.80
CA PHE A 134 -4.82 11.13 0.88
C PHE A 134 -3.73 12.14 1.26
N HIS A 135 -3.33 12.15 2.53
CA HIS A 135 -2.30 13.03 3.11
C HIS A 135 -0.95 12.33 3.09
N ILE A 136 0.01 12.89 2.38
CA ILE A 136 1.36 12.32 2.27
C ILE A 136 2.23 12.89 3.39
N VAL A 137 2.93 12.01 4.11
CA VAL A 137 3.93 12.36 5.12
C VAL A 137 5.14 13.00 4.45
N TRP A 138 5.56 14.16 4.94
CA TRP A 138 6.82 14.79 4.55
C TRP A 138 7.99 14.05 5.22
N GLY A 139 8.68 13.22 4.45
CA GLY A 139 9.70 12.28 4.90
C GLY A 139 9.37 10.83 4.57
N THR A 140 8.27 10.57 3.87
CA THR A 140 7.77 9.24 3.52
C THR A 140 7.42 8.37 4.74
N GLY A 141 7.16 7.08 4.55
CA GLY A 141 7.00 6.13 5.66
C GLY A 141 8.26 5.95 6.49
N GLN A 142 9.45 6.16 5.89
CA GLN A 142 10.70 6.16 6.64
C GLN A 142 10.70 7.28 7.69
N GLY A 143 10.39 8.51 7.31
CA GLY A 143 10.34 9.64 8.25
C GLY A 143 9.26 9.51 9.31
N LEU A 144 8.15 8.81 8.99
CA LEU A 144 7.12 8.45 9.96
C LEU A 144 7.68 7.50 11.03
N VAL A 145 8.28 6.40 10.59
CA VAL A 145 8.85 5.39 11.50
C VAL A 145 10.00 5.97 12.33
N ASP A 146 10.90 6.72 11.70
CA ASP A 146 12.05 7.33 12.39
C ASP A 146 11.59 8.34 13.46
N ALA A 147 10.52 9.10 13.22
CA ALA A 147 9.93 10.00 14.22
C ALA A 147 9.39 9.23 15.43
N LEU A 148 8.66 8.14 15.20
CA LEU A 148 8.15 7.29 16.27
C LEU A 148 9.29 6.59 17.02
N ARG A 149 10.26 6.01 16.33
CA ARG A 149 11.43 5.39 17.00
C ARG A 149 12.17 6.35 17.91
N LYS A 150 12.46 7.56 17.41
CA LYS A 150 13.11 8.61 18.20
C LYS A 150 12.33 8.95 19.47
N ARG A 151 11.00 9.04 19.37
CA ARG A 151 10.13 9.28 20.54
C ARG A 151 10.10 8.10 21.49
N LEU A 152 10.11 6.87 20.97
CA LEU A 152 10.15 5.66 21.77
C LEU A 152 11.47 5.56 22.56
N GLU A 153 12.59 5.85 21.93
CA GLU A 153 13.91 5.87 22.58
C GLU A 153 14.02 6.94 23.67
N ALA A 154 13.34 8.09 23.48
CA ALA A 154 13.30 9.18 24.45
C ALA A 154 12.13 9.08 25.45
N HIS A 155 11.38 7.97 25.46
CA HIS A 155 10.21 7.82 26.31
C HIS A 155 10.61 7.71 27.79
N ALA A 156 9.86 8.39 28.70
CA ALA A 156 10.14 8.37 30.14
C ALA A 156 10.23 6.92 30.69
N ASN A 157 9.37 6.04 30.20
CA ASN A 157 9.31 4.63 30.59
C ASN A 157 10.09 3.70 29.61
N ARG A 158 11.11 4.21 28.90
CA ARG A 158 11.91 3.42 27.95
C ARG A 158 12.53 2.18 28.57
N SER A 159 12.90 2.23 29.84
CA SER A 159 13.47 1.10 30.60
C SER A 159 12.50 -0.09 30.75
N LEU A 160 11.20 0.12 30.57
CA LEU A 160 10.19 -0.94 30.59
C LEU A 160 10.08 -1.69 29.25
N LEU A 161 10.78 -1.26 28.20
CA LEU A 161 10.76 -1.89 26.88
C LEU A 161 12.01 -2.71 26.64
N THR A 162 11.83 -4.00 26.32
CA THR A 162 12.85 -4.90 25.79
C THR A 162 12.55 -5.23 24.33
N LEU A 163 13.56 -5.04 23.46
CA LEU A 163 13.46 -5.34 22.02
C LEU A 163 14.22 -6.63 21.71
N HIS A 164 13.57 -7.58 21.05
CA HIS A 164 14.10 -8.86 20.63
C HIS A 164 14.07 -8.94 19.11
N PHE A 165 15.17 -8.61 18.43
CA PHE A 165 15.32 -8.72 16.97
C PHE A 165 15.81 -10.12 16.57
N GLY A 166 15.54 -10.54 15.33
CA GLY A 166 15.88 -11.86 14.83
C GLY A 166 15.11 -12.99 15.52
N HIS A 167 13.92 -12.70 16.07
CA HIS A 167 13.10 -13.66 16.79
C HIS A 167 11.81 -13.97 16.01
N ARG A 168 11.77 -15.14 15.38
CA ARG A 168 10.60 -15.66 14.66
C ARG A 168 9.64 -16.32 15.65
N VAL A 169 8.52 -15.67 15.91
CA VAL A 169 7.41 -16.25 16.69
C VAL A 169 6.61 -17.19 15.78
N GLU A 170 6.37 -18.42 16.24
CA GLU A 170 5.71 -19.49 15.47
C GLU A 170 4.47 -20.05 16.16
N ARG A 171 4.37 -19.92 17.47
CA ARG A 171 3.30 -20.49 18.27
C ARG A 171 2.86 -19.55 19.38
N LEU A 172 1.59 -19.63 19.72
CA LEU A 172 0.97 -19.02 20.88
C LEU A 172 0.84 -20.05 22.00
N LEU A 173 1.09 -19.65 23.23
CA LEU A 173 1.05 -20.53 24.41
C LEU A 173 -0.22 -20.24 25.21
N GLY A 174 -1.09 -21.25 25.30
CA GLY A 174 -2.34 -21.18 26.05
C GLY A 174 -2.22 -21.77 27.44
N ARG A 175 -3.01 -21.23 28.39
CA ARG A 175 -3.23 -21.79 29.73
C ARG A 175 -4.63 -21.41 30.22
N GLY A 176 -5.44 -22.40 30.59
CA GLY A 176 -6.78 -22.16 31.17
C GLY A 176 -7.72 -21.38 30.24
N GLY A 177 -7.65 -21.63 28.91
CA GLY A 177 -8.48 -20.91 27.94
C GLY A 177 -7.98 -19.52 27.54
N ALA A 178 -6.87 -19.05 28.12
CA ALA A 178 -6.26 -17.74 27.79
C ALA A 178 -4.89 -17.92 27.14
N ILE A 179 -4.50 -16.97 26.29
CA ILE A 179 -3.15 -16.88 25.75
C ILE A 179 -2.26 -16.13 26.75
N VAL A 180 -1.18 -16.82 27.16
CA VAL A 180 -0.28 -16.33 28.22
C VAL A 180 1.18 -16.30 27.78
N GLY A 181 1.45 -16.44 26.48
CA GLY A 181 2.81 -16.43 25.98
C GLY A 181 2.92 -16.79 24.50
N LEU A 182 4.16 -16.88 24.08
CA LEU A 182 4.55 -17.23 22.71
C LEU A 182 5.84 -18.06 22.72
N ALA A 183 6.07 -18.78 21.60
CA ALA A 183 7.29 -19.54 21.37
C ALA A 183 7.70 -19.45 19.90
N GLY A 184 8.99 -19.68 19.64
CA GLY A 184 9.53 -19.64 18.30
C GLY A 184 11.02 -19.97 18.28
N ALA A 185 11.71 -19.53 17.20
CA ALA A 185 13.12 -19.76 17.00
C ALA A 185 13.84 -18.47 16.57
N ARG A 186 15.12 -18.37 16.90
CA ARG A 186 15.98 -17.30 16.41
C ARG A 186 16.33 -17.51 14.94
N GLU A 187 16.37 -16.44 14.17
CA GLU A 187 16.69 -16.49 12.74
C GLU A 187 18.18 -16.82 12.48
N ASP A 188 19.09 -16.42 13.40
CA ASP A 188 20.52 -16.53 13.22
C ASP A 188 21.05 -17.96 13.45
N ASN A 189 20.45 -18.71 14.38
CA ASN A 189 20.98 -20.01 14.81
C ASN A 189 19.93 -21.09 15.06
N GLY A 190 18.64 -20.78 14.86
CA GLY A 190 17.53 -21.70 15.07
C GLY A 190 17.25 -22.03 16.55
N ALA A 191 17.91 -21.37 17.51
CA ALA A 191 17.71 -21.66 18.93
C ALA A 191 16.26 -21.32 19.34
N ALA A 192 15.61 -22.30 19.97
CA ALA A 192 14.24 -22.13 20.46
C ALA A 192 14.18 -21.12 21.61
N PHE A 193 13.07 -20.37 21.67
CA PHE A 193 12.79 -19.47 22.77
C PHE A 193 11.32 -19.51 23.18
N GLU A 194 11.05 -19.16 24.43
CA GLU A 194 9.71 -18.93 24.97
C GLU A 194 9.66 -17.60 25.71
N ALA A 195 8.49 -16.94 25.63
CA ALA A 195 8.18 -15.75 26.43
C ALA A 195 6.78 -15.86 27.02
N ARG A 196 6.60 -15.32 28.24
CA ARG A 196 5.33 -15.32 28.96
C ARG A 196 4.94 -13.91 29.36
N GLY A 197 3.64 -13.63 29.31
CA GLY A 197 3.04 -12.33 29.65
C GLY A 197 1.55 -12.46 29.89
N GLY A 198 0.93 -11.39 30.37
CA GLY A 198 -0.52 -11.34 30.60
C GLY A 198 -1.36 -11.21 29.34
N ALA A 199 -0.76 -10.71 28.24
CA ALA A 199 -1.40 -10.60 26.93
C ALA A 199 -0.38 -10.65 25.79
N VAL A 200 -0.83 -11.05 24.59
CA VAL A 200 -0.07 -11.06 23.35
C VAL A 200 -0.79 -10.19 22.31
N ILE A 201 -0.08 -9.21 21.73
CA ILE A 201 -0.56 -8.40 20.61
C ILE A 201 0.15 -8.87 19.33
N VAL A 202 -0.60 -9.40 18.36
CA VAL A 202 -0.07 -9.81 17.06
C VAL A 202 -0.15 -8.64 16.08
N ALA A 203 1.01 -8.12 15.65
CA ALA A 203 1.17 -7.03 14.69
C ALA A 203 2.18 -7.39 13.59
N ALA A 204 2.20 -8.67 13.17
CA ALA A 204 3.25 -9.30 12.36
C ALA A 204 3.06 -9.17 10.84
N GLY A 205 2.15 -8.31 10.36
CA GLY A 205 1.83 -8.15 8.93
C GLY A 205 0.87 -9.21 8.40
N GLY A 206 0.70 -9.25 7.08
CA GLY A 206 -0.25 -10.14 6.40
C GLY A 206 0.38 -11.41 5.83
N ILE A 207 -0.13 -11.83 4.65
CA ILE A 207 0.32 -13.04 3.95
C ILE A 207 1.08 -12.75 2.64
N ASN A 208 1.06 -11.51 2.19
CA ASN A 208 1.45 -11.13 0.83
C ASN A 208 2.97 -11.16 0.54
N GLY A 209 3.79 -11.39 1.55
CA GLY A 209 5.21 -11.70 1.40
C GLY A 209 5.49 -13.13 0.94
N ASN A 210 4.51 -14.03 0.99
CA ASN A 210 4.58 -15.40 0.51
C ASN A 210 3.69 -15.55 -0.74
N LEU A 211 4.32 -15.60 -1.93
CA LEU A 211 3.59 -15.67 -3.19
C LEU A 211 2.81 -16.98 -3.39
N ASP A 212 3.21 -18.08 -2.77
CA ASP A 212 2.45 -19.33 -2.82
C ASP A 212 1.13 -19.18 -2.06
N ARG A 213 1.14 -18.52 -0.89
CA ARG A 213 -0.08 -18.17 -0.17
C ARG A 213 -0.96 -17.19 -0.95
N VAL A 214 -0.36 -16.21 -1.60
CA VAL A 214 -1.08 -15.28 -2.49
C VAL A 214 -1.81 -16.05 -3.58
N ARG A 215 -1.16 -17.02 -4.21
CA ARG A 215 -1.77 -17.87 -5.25
C ARG A 215 -2.86 -18.77 -4.68
N ALA A 216 -2.64 -19.37 -3.52
CA ALA A 216 -3.59 -20.26 -2.86
C ALA A 216 -4.88 -19.51 -2.44
N HIS A 217 -4.76 -18.24 -2.08
CA HIS A 217 -5.88 -17.38 -1.69
C HIS A 217 -6.29 -16.37 -2.78
N TRP A 218 -5.97 -16.65 -4.07
CA TRP A 218 -6.30 -15.73 -5.16
C TRP A 218 -7.80 -15.52 -5.28
N HIS A 219 -8.23 -14.25 -5.37
CA HIS A 219 -9.64 -13.94 -5.39
C HIS A 219 -10.32 -14.47 -6.66
N ARG A 220 -11.42 -15.20 -6.49
CA ARG A 220 -12.15 -15.88 -7.58
C ARG A 220 -12.57 -14.96 -8.73
N ASP A 221 -12.92 -13.71 -8.44
CA ASP A 221 -13.33 -12.74 -9.45
C ASP A 221 -12.21 -12.36 -10.43
N TRP A 222 -10.97 -12.63 -10.09
CA TRP A 222 -9.81 -12.41 -10.95
C TRP A 222 -9.43 -13.66 -11.78
N GLY A 223 -10.20 -14.74 -11.70
CA GLY A 223 -9.91 -16.00 -12.38
C GLY A 223 -8.64 -16.67 -11.87
N LYS A 224 -7.79 -17.14 -12.79
CA LYS A 224 -6.51 -17.75 -12.43
C LYS A 224 -5.45 -16.70 -12.15
N PRO A 225 -4.57 -16.90 -11.14
CA PRO A 225 -3.45 -16.00 -10.92
C PRO A 225 -2.50 -16.00 -12.13
N PRO A 226 -1.95 -14.84 -12.53
CA PRO A 226 -0.94 -14.76 -13.58
C PRO A 226 0.28 -15.62 -13.29
N ALA A 227 0.98 -16.07 -14.35
CA ALA A 227 2.21 -16.84 -14.19
C ALA A 227 3.27 -16.05 -13.40
N THR A 228 3.43 -14.76 -13.71
CA THR A 228 4.31 -13.85 -12.98
C THR A 228 3.51 -12.96 -12.05
N ILE A 229 3.81 -13.03 -10.76
CA ILE A 229 3.37 -12.08 -9.72
C ILE A 229 4.63 -11.60 -9.01
N LEU A 230 4.83 -10.28 -8.96
CA LEU A 230 5.97 -9.71 -8.25
C LEU A 230 5.65 -9.53 -6.76
N ASN A 231 6.70 -9.57 -5.93
CA ASN A 231 6.58 -9.34 -4.50
C ASN A 231 6.93 -7.89 -4.14
N GLY A 232 5.94 -7.13 -3.72
CA GLY A 232 6.09 -5.77 -3.19
C GLY A 232 5.72 -5.66 -1.72
N SER A 233 5.58 -6.80 -1.02
CA SER A 233 5.29 -6.88 0.41
C SER A 233 6.57 -7.10 1.23
N HIS A 234 6.43 -7.13 2.55
CA HIS A 234 7.54 -7.47 3.43
C HIS A 234 7.81 -8.98 3.40
N ARG A 235 9.08 -9.38 3.25
CA ARG A 235 9.50 -10.80 3.13
C ARG A 235 8.99 -11.71 4.26
N TYR A 236 8.77 -11.17 5.45
CA TYR A 236 8.28 -11.88 6.63
C TYR A 236 6.76 -11.76 6.86
N ALA A 237 6.04 -11.09 5.97
CA ALA A 237 4.58 -11.12 5.96
C ALA A 237 4.10 -12.43 5.29
N ASP A 238 4.41 -13.56 5.92
CA ASP A 238 4.28 -14.90 5.35
C ASP A 238 3.06 -15.70 5.87
N GLY A 239 2.28 -15.11 6.79
CA GLY A 239 1.09 -15.74 7.34
C GLY A 239 1.34 -16.73 8.50
N THR A 240 2.58 -16.92 8.95
CA THR A 240 2.91 -17.85 10.06
C THR A 240 2.06 -17.58 11.30
N LEU A 241 1.85 -16.29 11.64
CA LEU A 241 1.03 -15.91 12.80
C LEU A 241 -0.47 -16.07 12.56
N HIS A 242 -0.95 -16.02 11.32
CA HIS A 242 -2.35 -16.36 11.01
C HIS A 242 -2.61 -17.83 11.34
N ASP A 243 -1.73 -18.74 10.92
CA ASP A 243 -1.83 -20.16 11.25
C ASP A 243 -1.72 -20.40 12.77
N ALA A 244 -0.85 -19.65 13.46
CA ALA A 244 -0.71 -19.78 14.91
C ALA A 244 -1.97 -19.35 15.66
N VAL A 245 -2.64 -18.30 15.19
CA VAL A 245 -3.91 -17.81 15.76
C VAL A 245 -5.05 -18.79 15.45
N GLU A 246 -5.12 -19.31 14.23
CA GLU A 246 -6.13 -20.31 13.84
C GLU A 246 -6.01 -21.59 14.69
N ARG A 247 -4.77 -22.07 14.95
CA ARG A 247 -4.51 -23.25 15.81
C ARG A 247 -5.01 -23.08 17.25
N VAL A 248 -5.13 -21.87 17.74
CA VAL A 248 -5.70 -21.59 19.09
C VAL A 248 -7.18 -21.20 19.03
N GLY A 249 -7.84 -21.44 17.89
CA GLY A 249 -9.27 -21.22 17.68
C GLY A 249 -9.65 -19.81 17.24
N GLY A 250 -8.68 -18.96 16.92
CA GLY A 250 -8.93 -17.62 16.39
C GLY A 250 -9.47 -17.62 14.97
N ARG A 251 -10.42 -16.74 14.68
CA ARG A 251 -11.07 -16.65 13.37
C ARG A 251 -10.25 -15.81 12.41
N ILE A 252 -9.90 -16.40 11.26
CA ILE A 252 -9.26 -15.72 10.13
C ILE A 252 -10.29 -15.49 9.04
N THR A 253 -10.33 -14.29 8.46
CA THR A 253 -11.33 -13.90 7.46
C THR A 253 -10.70 -13.26 6.24
N HIS A 254 -11.30 -13.47 5.08
CA HIS A 254 -11.07 -12.72 3.84
C HIS A 254 -9.61 -12.71 3.33
N LEU A 255 -8.82 -13.78 3.53
CA LEU A 255 -7.45 -13.86 3.01
C LEU A 255 -7.38 -13.83 1.48
N ASP A 256 -8.50 -14.10 0.79
CA ASP A 256 -8.67 -13.94 -0.65
C ASP A 256 -8.78 -12.48 -1.10
N ARG A 257 -8.95 -11.53 -0.18
CA ARG A 257 -8.98 -10.11 -0.49
C ARG A 257 -7.59 -9.51 -0.32
N MET A 258 -7.08 -8.97 -1.41
CA MET A 258 -5.72 -8.46 -1.48
C MET A 258 -5.69 -7.09 -2.18
N TRP A 259 -4.80 -6.24 -1.72
CA TRP A 259 -4.45 -4.99 -2.38
C TRP A 259 -3.23 -5.20 -3.25
N ASN A 260 -3.47 -5.67 -4.47
CA ASN A 260 -2.47 -5.84 -5.51
C ASN A 260 -2.51 -4.62 -6.45
N TYR A 261 -1.40 -4.32 -7.13
CA TYR A 261 -1.37 -3.32 -8.19
C TYR A 261 -1.11 -3.97 -9.55
N ALA A 262 -1.62 -3.33 -10.62
CA ALA A 262 -1.42 -3.78 -11.99
C ALA A 262 -0.12 -3.26 -12.63
N ALA A 263 0.60 -2.37 -11.95
CA ALA A 263 1.77 -1.66 -12.44
C ALA A 263 3.04 -2.01 -11.64
N GLY A 264 3.32 -3.30 -11.54
CA GLY A 264 4.54 -3.84 -10.93
C GLY A 264 5.66 -4.00 -11.95
N VAL A 265 6.88 -3.59 -11.59
CA VAL A 265 8.10 -3.85 -12.36
C VAL A 265 9.14 -4.51 -11.46
N HIS A 266 10.08 -5.27 -12.05
CA HIS A 266 11.18 -5.86 -11.28
C HIS A 266 12.03 -4.78 -10.61
N HIS A 267 12.45 -5.04 -9.39
CA HIS A 267 13.32 -4.10 -8.68
C HIS A 267 14.70 -4.06 -9.37
N PRO A 268 15.25 -2.87 -9.71
CA PRO A 268 16.56 -2.76 -10.37
C PRO A 268 17.72 -3.39 -9.57
N ARG A 269 17.57 -3.49 -8.26
CA ARG A 269 18.54 -4.07 -7.32
C ARG A 269 17.78 -4.93 -6.30
N PRO A 270 17.28 -6.12 -6.70
CA PRO A 270 16.44 -6.95 -5.84
C PRO A 270 17.22 -7.47 -4.62
N ARG A 271 16.55 -7.50 -3.48
CA ARG A 271 17.07 -8.04 -2.20
C ARG A 271 16.52 -9.44 -1.89
N MET A 272 15.50 -9.86 -2.64
CA MET A 272 14.86 -11.17 -2.53
C MET A 272 14.34 -11.60 -3.91
N PRO A 273 14.06 -12.89 -4.12
CA PRO A 273 13.43 -13.36 -5.35
C PRO A 273 12.10 -12.63 -5.63
N ASP A 274 11.83 -12.39 -6.91
CA ASP A 274 10.59 -11.74 -7.39
C ASP A 274 10.31 -10.36 -6.80
N GLU A 275 11.31 -9.71 -6.18
CA GLU A 275 11.12 -8.37 -5.62
C GLU A 275 10.74 -7.39 -6.71
N GLY A 276 9.62 -6.70 -6.51
CA GLY A 276 9.08 -5.73 -7.43
C GLY A 276 8.90 -4.35 -6.81
N LEU A 277 8.71 -3.38 -7.70
CA LEU A 277 8.34 -2.01 -7.37
C LEU A 277 6.96 -1.70 -7.93
N SER A 278 6.12 -1.04 -7.15
CA SER A 278 4.86 -0.49 -7.66
C SER A 278 5.13 0.86 -8.32
N LEU A 279 4.90 0.94 -9.61
CA LEU A 279 4.82 2.23 -10.29
C LEU A 279 3.53 2.96 -9.90
N VAL A 280 3.56 4.28 -9.96
CA VAL A 280 2.37 5.11 -10.06
C VAL A 280 2.23 5.43 -11.53
N PRO A 281 1.31 4.78 -12.26
CA PRO A 281 1.25 4.87 -13.72
C PRO A 281 1.13 6.31 -14.20
N PRO A 282 1.92 6.73 -15.21
CA PRO A 282 1.76 8.01 -15.86
C PRO A 282 0.39 8.13 -16.50
N ARG A 283 -0.35 9.17 -16.19
CA ARG A 283 -1.73 9.38 -16.67
C ARG A 283 -1.81 9.60 -18.19
N SER A 284 -0.74 10.12 -18.75
CA SER A 284 -0.61 10.41 -20.18
C SER A 284 0.00 9.26 -20.98
N ALA A 285 0.42 8.16 -20.36
CA ALA A 285 0.86 6.95 -21.04
C ALA A 285 -0.33 6.16 -21.59
N LEU A 286 -0.13 5.42 -22.68
CA LEU A 286 -1.12 4.49 -23.19
C LEU A 286 -0.94 3.12 -22.55
N TRP A 287 -2.03 2.54 -22.08
CA TRP A 287 -2.04 1.20 -21.52
C TRP A 287 -2.37 0.18 -22.62
N LEU A 288 -1.45 -0.75 -22.86
CA LEU A 288 -1.53 -1.73 -23.92
C LEU A 288 -1.53 -3.14 -23.32
N ASP A 289 -2.23 -4.06 -23.96
CA ASP A 289 -2.13 -5.49 -23.63
C ASP A 289 -0.83 -6.12 -24.18
N ALA A 290 -0.66 -7.41 -23.97
CA ALA A 290 0.52 -8.15 -24.40
C ALA A 290 0.73 -8.13 -25.92
N SER A 291 -0.32 -7.91 -26.71
CA SER A 291 -0.24 -7.81 -28.18
C SER A 291 0.05 -6.41 -28.70
N GLY A 292 0.07 -5.41 -27.82
CA GLY A 292 0.21 -4.00 -28.20
C GLY A 292 -1.11 -3.29 -28.51
N ALA A 293 -2.25 -3.97 -28.37
CA ALA A 293 -3.55 -3.35 -28.49
C ALA A 293 -3.86 -2.50 -27.25
N ARG A 294 -4.45 -1.32 -27.46
CA ARG A 294 -4.82 -0.44 -26.35
C ARG A 294 -5.90 -1.08 -25.48
N ILE A 295 -5.65 -1.14 -24.17
CA ILE A 295 -6.66 -1.50 -23.20
C ILE A 295 -7.59 -0.29 -23.02
N GLY A 296 -8.86 -0.49 -23.28
CA GLY A 296 -9.78 0.62 -23.21
C GLY A 296 -11.22 0.20 -23.49
N PRO A 297 -12.13 1.16 -23.42
CA PRO A 297 -11.92 2.62 -23.33
C PRO A 297 -11.47 3.14 -21.95
N MET A 298 -11.39 2.26 -20.94
CA MET A 298 -11.01 2.62 -19.58
C MET A 298 -9.49 2.57 -19.45
N PRO A 299 -8.81 3.71 -19.37
CA PRO A 299 -7.35 3.76 -19.29
C PRO A 299 -6.84 3.38 -17.91
N LEU A 300 -5.56 2.97 -17.83
CA LEU A 300 -4.82 2.87 -16.59
C LEU A 300 -4.57 4.30 -16.06
N VAL A 301 -5.57 4.86 -15.42
CA VAL A 301 -5.47 6.16 -14.76
C VAL A 301 -5.40 5.93 -13.26
N THR A 302 -4.22 6.11 -12.70
CA THR A 302 -3.96 5.98 -11.26
C THR A 302 -4.97 6.78 -10.45
N GLY A 303 -5.50 6.15 -9.39
CA GLY A 303 -6.31 6.80 -8.39
C GLY A 303 -7.81 6.77 -8.68
N PHE A 304 -8.27 5.83 -9.50
CA PHE A 304 -9.70 5.60 -9.69
C PHE A 304 -10.19 4.30 -9.05
N ASP A 305 -9.76 3.14 -9.50
CA ASP A 305 -10.13 1.84 -8.94
C ASP A 305 -9.00 0.83 -9.16
N THR A 306 -8.15 0.65 -8.16
CA THR A 306 -7.00 -0.25 -8.22
C THR A 306 -7.43 -1.71 -8.41
N ARG A 307 -8.55 -2.14 -7.82
CA ARG A 307 -9.06 -3.51 -7.96
C ARG A 307 -9.49 -3.80 -9.40
N ASP A 308 -10.14 -2.83 -10.07
CA ASP A 308 -10.55 -2.97 -11.47
C ASP A 308 -9.34 -3.08 -12.41
N LEU A 309 -8.28 -2.28 -12.16
CA LEU A 309 -7.06 -2.39 -12.96
C LEU A 309 -6.43 -3.79 -12.88
N VAL A 310 -6.42 -4.41 -11.70
CA VAL A 310 -5.95 -5.79 -11.52
C VAL A 310 -6.85 -6.76 -12.30
N ALA A 311 -8.17 -6.61 -12.19
CA ALA A 311 -9.12 -7.44 -12.94
C ALA A 311 -8.93 -7.35 -14.45
N GLN A 312 -8.67 -6.13 -14.98
CA GLN A 312 -8.39 -5.91 -16.39
C GLN A 312 -7.18 -6.71 -16.89
N ILE A 313 -6.10 -6.80 -16.10
CA ILE A 313 -4.91 -7.58 -16.45
C ILE A 313 -5.17 -9.08 -16.32
N CYS A 314 -5.82 -9.52 -15.25
CA CYS A 314 -6.15 -10.94 -15.05
C CYS A 314 -7.05 -11.51 -16.16
N ALA A 315 -7.92 -10.68 -16.71
CA ALA A 315 -8.80 -11.07 -17.82
C ALA A 315 -8.08 -11.18 -19.20
N ARG A 316 -6.79 -10.80 -19.29
CA ARG A 316 -6.03 -10.76 -20.55
C ARG A 316 -4.77 -11.64 -20.45
N PRO A 317 -4.79 -12.86 -21.00
CA PRO A 317 -3.58 -13.66 -21.07
C PRO A 317 -2.47 -12.93 -21.85
N PRO A 318 -1.20 -13.09 -21.44
CA PRO A 318 -0.66 -13.92 -20.36
C PRO A 318 -0.63 -13.28 -18.97
N GLY A 319 -1.32 -12.14 -18.74
CA GLY A 319 -1.44 -11.52 -17.43
C GLY A 319 -0.36 -10.48 -17.09
N TYR A 320 0.17 -9.82 -18.12
CA TYR A 320 0.99 -8.61 -18.03
C TYR A 320 0.51 -7.57 -19.06
N SER A 321 1.00 -6.35 -18.92
CA SER A 321 0.66 -5.23 -19.82
C SER A 321 1.87 -4.37 -20.14
N TRP A 322 1.66 -3.43 -21.07
CA TRP A 322 2.65 -2.43 -21.41
C TRP A 322 2.10 -1.03 -21.19
N GLN A 323 2.96 -0.10 -20.81
CA GLN A 323 2.67 1.33 -20.91
C GLN A 323 3.58 1.96 -21.97
N LEU A 324 2.98 2.66 -22.91
CA LEU A 324 3.68 3.41 -23.95
C LEU A 324 3.66 4.91 -23.62
N MET A 325 4.82 5.53 -23.60
CA MET A 325 5.00 6.96 -23.35
C MET A 325 6.23 7.50 -24.07
N ASN A 326 6.46 8.79 -23.99
CA ASN A 326 7.72 9.40 -24.38
C ASN A 326 8.47 9.98 -23.18
N ARG A 327 9.72 10.41 -23.38
CA ARG A 327 10.59 10.96 -22.34
C ARG A 327 9.96 12.15 -21.61
N ARG A 328 9.20 13.01 -22.31
CA ARG A 328 8.56 14.17 -21.67
C ARG A 328 7.51 13.75 -20.66
N ILE A 329 6.68 12.78 -21.00
CA ILE A 329 5.71 12.18 -20.09
C ILE A 329 6.43 11.51 -18.91
N ALA A 330 7.44 10.68 -19.17
CA ALA A 330 8.19 9.98 -18.15
C ALA A 330 8.85 10.95 -17.16
N LEU A 331 9.53 12.00 -17.62
CA LEU A 331 10.16 13.00 -16.75
C LEU A 331 9.17 13.70 -15.83
N LYS A 332 7.94 13.92 -16.26
CA LYS A 332 6.92 14.66 -15.50
C LYS A 332 6.04 13.79 -14.64
N GLU A 333 5.68 12.60 -15.10
CA GLU A 333 4.60 11.81 -14.52
C GLU A 333 5.06 10.49 -13.91
N LEU A 334 6.19 9.91 -14.35
CA LEU A 334 6.69 8.67 -13.77
C LEU A 334 6.96 8.84 -12.29
N ALA A 335 6.40 7.95 -11.50
CA ALA A 335 6.63 7.88 -10.07
C ALA A 335 6.63 6.42 -9.61
N VAL A 336 7.36 6.16 -8.53
CA VAL A 336 7.42 4.86 -7.85
C VAL A 336 6.85 5.03 -6.45
N SER A 337 6.00 4.11 -6.04
CA SER A 337 5.50 4.05 -4.67
C SER A 337 6.61 3.55 -3.74
N GLY A 338 6.89 4.28 -2.66
CA GLY A 338 7.88 3.88 -1.66
C GLY A 338 8.92 4.97 -1.36
N ALA A 339 9.66 4.76 -0.28
CA ALA A 339 10.64 5.72 0.22
C ALA A 339 11.94 5.73 -0.60
N GLU A 340 12.38 4.57 -1.11
CA GLU A 340 13.66 4.39 -1.79
C GLU A 340 13.80 5.28 -3.02
N PHE A 341 12.78 5.29 -3.88
CA PHE A 341 12.78 6.02 -5.15
C PHE A 341 12.24 7.46 -5.04
N ASN A 342 12.06 7.96 -3.82
CA ASN A 342 11.63 9.34 -3.55
C ASN A 342 12.59 10.08 -2.59
N PRO A 343 13.90 10.15 -2.89
CA PRO A 343 14.90 10.69 -1.95
C PRO A 343 14.67 12.16 -1.60
N SER A 344 14.16 12.98 -2.52
CA SER A 344 13.86 14.39 -2.24
C SER A 344 12.76 14.56 -1.17
N VAL A 345 11.77 13.67 -1.14
CA VAL A 345 10.71 13.66 -0.12
C VAL A 345 11.19 12.99 1.16
N ARG A 346 11.82 11.80 1.03
CA ARG A 346 12.33 11.02 2.15
C ARG A 346 13.32 11.82 3.01
N ASP A 347 14.28 12.48 2.37
CA ASP A 347 15.33 13.25 3.03
C ASP A 347 14.92 14.71 3.30
N LYS A 348 13.64 15.04 3.09
CA LYS A 348 13.03 16.35 3.34
C LYS A 348 13.72 17.51 2.58
N ARG A 349 14.25 17.25 1.38
CA ARG A 349 14.98 18.22 0.52
C ARG A 349 14.01 19.06 -0.30
N ARG A 350 13.45 20.12 0.28
CA ARG A 350 12.40 20.96 -0.36
C ARG A 350 12.81 21.51 -1.73
N LEU A 351 14.02 22.06 -1.87
CA LEU A 351 14.49 22.64 -3.14
C LEU A 351 14.65 21.58 -4.23
N ALA A 352 15.18 20.40 -3.88
CA ALA A 352 15.29 19.28 -4.81
C ALA A 352 13.90 18.81 -5.26
N PHE A 353 12.96 18.67 -4.32
CA PHE A 353 11.58 18.32 -4.62
C PHE A 353 10.90 19.31 -5.56
N LEU A 354 11.04 20.63 -5.31
CA LEU A 354 10.48 21.67 -6.18
C LEU A 354 11.13 21.67 -7.57
N ARG A 355 12.45 21.49 -7.65
CA ARG A 355 13.15 21.34 -8.93
C ARG A 355 12.61 20.14 -9.72
N ASP A 356 12.48 18.97 -9.09
CA ASP A 356 12.00 17.75 -9.73
C ASP A 356 10.54 17.89 -10.19
N LEU A 357 9.72 18.65 -9.45
CA LEU A 357 8.34 18.93 -9.80
C LEU A 357 8.20 19.87 -11.03
N ILE A 358 9.09 20.87 -11.15
CA ILE A 358 9.04 21.88 -12.23
C ILE A 358 9.72 21.36 -13.50
N PHE A 359 10.93 20.80 -13.37
CA PHE A 359 11.80 20.46 -14.50
C PHE A 359 11.79 18.96 -14.84
N GLY A 360 11.00 18.14 -14.10
CA GLY A 360 10.96 16.70 -14.23
C GLY A 360 12.02 15.97 -13.39
N ASN A 361 11.69 14.77 -12.98
CA ASN A 361 12.54 13.95 -12.10
C ASN A 361 13.57 13.14 -12.92
N ARG A 362 14.68 13.80 -13.29
CA ARG A 362 15.76 13.19 -14.07
C ARG A 362 16.47 12.05 -13.32
N TRP A 363 16.53 12.13 -11.99
CA TRP A 363 17.14 11.08 -11.19
C TRP A 363 16.30 9.79 -11.27
N LEU A 364 14.99 9.89 -11.04
CA LEU A 364 14.08 8.75 -11.14
C LEU A 364 14.06 8.16 -12.56
N TYR A 365 14.03 9.04 -13.58
CA TYR A 365 14.12 8.63 -14.99
C TYR A 365 15.31 7.69 -15.20
N ARG A 366 16.52 8.09 -14.77
CA ARG A 366 17.72 7.25 -14.92
C ARG A 366 17.61 5.94 -14.15
N GLN A 367 17.15 5.99 -12.89
CA GLN A 367 17.03 4.79 -12.06
C GLN A 367 16.10 3.74 -12.69
N MET A 368 15.01 4.18 -13.31
CA MET A 368 14.00 3.28 -13.84
C MET A 368 14.22 2.98 -15.33
N VAL A 369 14.33 4.00 -16.16
CA VAL A 369 14.38 3.81 -17.62
C VAL A 369 15.72 3.22 -18.08
N GLU A 370 16.82 3.54 -17.37
CA GLU A 370 18.16 3.03 -17.70
C GLU A 370 18.57 1.83 -16.82
N GLY A 371 17.93 1.64 -15.66
CA GLY A 371 18.34 0.65 -14.67
C GLY A 371 17.39 -0.53 -14.46
N CYS A 372 16.10 -0.41 -14.83
CA CYS A 372 15.13 -1.47 -14.65
C CYS A 372 14.96 -2.29 -15.93
N VAL A 373 15.02 -3.61 -15.83
CA VAL A 373 14.92 -4.54 -16.96
C VAL A 373 13.60 -4.42 -17.73
N ASP A 374 12.52 -3.99 -17.09
CA ASP A 374 11.19 -3.89 -17.71
C ASP A 374 10.99 -2.63 -18.57
N PHE A 375 11.99 -1.75 -18.64
CA PHE A 375 11.93 -0.54 -19.45
C PHE A 375 12.72 -0.73 -20.75
N VAL A 376 12.10 -0.41 -21.88
CA VAL A 376 12.76 -0.34 -23.18
C VAL A 376 12.54 1.04 -23.82
N CYS A 377 13.57 1.55 -24.49
CA CYS A 377 13.56 2.85 -25.15
C CYS A 377 14.01 2.73 -26.59
N ALA A 378 13.39 3.51 -27.49
CA ALA A 378 13.85 3.60 -28.87
C ALA A 378 13.47 4.97 -29.49
N PRO A 379 14.20 5.42 -30.53
CA PRO A 379 13.86 6.66 -31.24
C PRO A 379 12.62 6.52 -32.13
N THR A 380 12.32 5.31 -32.62
CA THR A 380 11.19 5.02 -33.51
C THR A 380 10.26 3.95 -32.90
N LEU A 381 9.00 3.96 -33.32
CA LEU A 381 8.02 2.97 -32.89
C LEU A 381 8.37 1.55 -33.33
N ALA A 382 8.89 1.39 -34.54
CA ALA A 382 9.30 0.08 -35.06
C ALA A 382 10.45 -0.53 -34.24
N GLU A 383 11.47 0.26 -33.91
CA GLU A 383 12.56 -0.18 -33.05
C GLU A 383 12.07 -0.47 -31.61
N LEU A 384 11.12 0.34 -31.09
CA LEU A 384 10.57 0.12 -29.78
C LEU A 384 9.86 -1.25 -29.71
N VAL A 385 9.00 -1.55 -30.67
CA VAL A 385 8.29 -2.84 -30.75
C VAL A 385 9.27 -4.00 -30.88
N ALA A 386 10.32 -3.85 -31.69
CA ALA A 386 11.36 -4.86 -31.79
C ALA A 386 12.04 -5.13 -30.42
N ARG A 387 12.32 -4.07 -29.64
CA ARG A 387 12.87 -4.20 -28.27
C ARG A 387 11.87 -4.79 -27.28
N MET A 388 10.58 -4.48 -27.39
CA MET A 388 9.52 -5.08 -26.56
C MET A 388 9.47 -6.59 -26.79
N ASN A 389 9.47 -7.03 -28.05
CA ASN A 389 9.47 -8.44 -28.42
C ASN A 389 10.77 -9.15 -27.96
N ALA A 390 11.92 -8.51 -28.15
CA ALA A 390 13.20 -9.05 -27.69
C ALA A 390 13.24 -9.22 -26.16
N LEU A 391 12.65 -8.28 -25.40
CA LEU A 391 12.54 -8.38 -23.94
C LEU A 391 11.66 -9.55 -23.50
N ASN A 392 10.61 -9.86 -24.24
CA ASN A 392 9.75 -11.02 -23.97
C ASN A 392 10.34 -12.35 -24.47
N GLY A 393 11.21 -12.30 -25.46
CA GLY A 393 11.70 -13.47 -26.20
C GLY A 393 10.65 -14.06 -27.16
N ASP A 394 9.73 -13.21 -27.65
CA ASP A 394 8.64 -13.59 -28.56
C ASP A 394 8.39 -12.54 -29.65
N HIS A 395 7.28 -12.65 -30.37
CA HIS A 395 6.81 -11.72 -31.40
C HIS A 395 5.35 -11.30 -31.16
N ALA A 396 4.90 -11.31 -29.90
CA ALA A 396 3.51 -11.09 -29.54
C ALA A 396 3.06 -9.64 -29.76
N VAL A 397 3.97 -8.66 -29.61
CA VAL A 397 3.66 -7.25 -29.82
C VAL A 397 3.65 -6.91 -31.29
N GLU A 398 2.49 -6.52 -31.81
CA GLU A 398 2.27 -6.19 -33.22
C GLU A 398 2.45 -4.67 -33.46
N LEU A 399 3.38 -4.28 -34.36
CA LEU A 399 3.68 -2.87 -34.64
C LEU A 399 2.44 -2.08 -35.06
N GLU A 400 1.57 -2.65 -35.88
CA GLU A 400 0.39 -1.96 -36.38
C GLU A 400 -0.64 -1.68 -35.25
N ARG A 401 -0.76 -2.55 -34.26
CA ARG A 401 -1.62 -2.30 -33.11
C ARG A 401 -1.10 -1.16 -32.23
N VAL A 402 0.19 -1.17 -31.96
CA VAL A 402 0.84 -0.10 -31.18
C VAL A 402 0.75 1.23 -31.93
N ARG A 403 0.96 1.21 -33.26
CA ARG A 403 0.83 2.39 -34.14
C ARG A 403 -0.58 2.96 -34.08
N ALA A 404 -1.59 2.12 -34.34
CA ALA A 404 -2.98 2.53 -34.33
C ALA A 404 -3.39 3.13 -32.98
N ALA A 405 -2.91 2.56 -31.85
CA ALA A 405 -3.16 3.09 -30.51
C ALA A 405 -2.55 4.49 -30.32
N ALA A 406 -1.28 4.68 -30.73
CA ALA A 406 -0.58 5.95 -30.55
C ALA A 406 -1.13 7.04 -31.49
N GLU A 407 -1.30 6.74 -32.78
CA GLU A 407 -1.83 7.68 -33.79
C GLU A 407 -3.29 8.09 -33.45
N GLY A 408 -4.13 7.12 -33.06
CA GLY A 408 -5.51 7.39 -32.68
C GLY A 408 -5.62 8.31 -31.45
N PHE A 409 -4.74 8.12 -30.46
CA PHE A 409 -4.66 8.99 -29.29
C PHE A 409 -4.19 10.40 -29.68
N ASP A 410 -3.11 10.50 -30.45
CA ASP A 410 -2.53 11.78 -30.89
C ASP A 410 -3.49 12.57 -31.80
N ALA A 411 -4.22 11.88 -32.66
CA ALA A 411 -5.27 12.49 -33.49
C ALA A 411 -6.40 13.09 -32.64
N ASN A 412 -6.80 12.42 -31.55
CA ASN A 412 -7.76 13.01 -30.62
C ASN A 412 -7.21 14.25 -29.93
N ILE A 413 -5.93 14.27 -29.53
CA ILE A 413 -5.28 15.47 -28.98
C ILE A 413 -5.31 16.63 -29.98
N ALA A 414 -5.01 16.37 -31.24
CA ALA A 414 -4.98 17.39 -32.30
C ALA A 414 -6.35 18.04 -32.54
N ARG A 415 -7.46 17.35 -32.26
CA ARG A 415 -8.82 17.90 -32.37
C ARG A 415 -9.14 18.99 -31.31
N GLY A 416 -8.37 19.02 -30.23
CA GLY A 416 -8.56 19.96 -29.12
C GLY A 416 -9.58 19.53 -28.06
N PRO A 417 -9.52 20.17 -26.86
CA PRO A 417 -10.28 19.72 -25.68
C PRO A 417 -11.80 19.68 -25.83
N ALA A 418 -12.36 20.55 -26.68
CA ALA A 418 -13.81 20.58 -26.92
C ALA A 418 -14.31 19.36 -27.71
N LEU A 419 -13.42 18.70 -28.45
CA LEU A 419 -13.75 17.61 -29.36
C LEU A 419 -13.13 16.26 -28.93
N TYR A 420 -12.62 16.13 -27.71
CA TYR A 420 -12.08 14.85 -27.25
C TYR A 420 -13.14 13.77 -27.24
N ASN A 421 -12.93 12.75 -28.01
CA ASN A 421 -13.73 11.52 -28.04
C ASN A 421 -12.92 10.33 -27.49
N ASP A 422 -12.07 10.60 -26.51
CA ASP A 422 -11.21 9.64 -25.85
C ASP A 422 -11.39 9.77 -24.34
N GLU A 423 -11.73 8.69 -23.66
CA GLU A 423 -12.06 8.70 -22.23
C GLU A 423 -10.83 9.09 -21.37
N GLN A 424 -9.63 8.65 -21.75
CA GLN A 424 -8.41 9.03 -21.03
C GLN A 424 -8.15 10.54 -21.11
N LEU A 425 -8.32 11.15 -22.27
CA LEU A 425 -8.15 12.60 -22.42
C LEU A 425 -9.18 13.39 -21.62
N ARG A 426 -10.43 12.93 -21.59
CA ARG A 426 -11.49 13.54 -20.76
C ARG A 426 -11.16 13.44 -19.27
N ARG A 427 -10.68 12.27 -18.81
CA ARG A 427 -10.27 12.08 -17.42
C ARG A 427 -9.04 12.91 -17.05
N ILE A 428 -8.04 13.01 -17.94
CA ILE A 428 -6.89 13.91 -17.76
C ILE A 428 -7.35 15.36 -17.62
N ALA A 429 -8.30 15.81 -18.43
CA ALA A 429 -8.86 17.15 -18.35
C ALA A 429 -9.54 17.40 -16.99
N ASP A 430 -10.33 16.43 -16.50
CA ASP A 430 -10.98 16.50 -15.20
C ASP A 430 -9.98 16.45 -14.04
N LEU A 431 -9.04 15.50 -14.04
CA LEU A 431 -7.98 15.39 -13.04
C LEU A 431 -7.22 16.71 -12.87
N ARG A 432 -6.94 17.39 -13.96
CA ARG A 432 -6.21 18.67 -13.96
C ARG A 432 -6.99 19.85 -13.35
N ARG A 433 -8.28 19.71 -13.07
CA ARG A 433 -9.04 20.69 -12.28
C ARG A 433 -8.55 20.73 -10.82
N TRP A 434 -8.14 19.58 -10.28
CA TRP A 434 -7.51 19.53 -8.96
C TRP A 434 -6.05 19.96 -9.02
N ARG A 435 -5.66 20.95 -8.18
CA ARG A 435 -4.32 21.57 -8.22
C ARG A 435 -3.18 20.56 -7.96
N GLY A 436 -3.42 19.57 -7.08
CA GLY A 436 -2.44 18.52 -6.77
C GLY A 436 -2.12 17.63 -7.97
N ASP A 437 -3.13 17.32 -8.78
CA ASP A 437 -2.97 16.53 -10.00
C ASP A 437 -2.45 17.36 -11.18
N ARG A 438 -2.92 18.60 -11.30
CA ARG A 438 -2.54 19.52 -12.40
C ARG A 438 -1.03 19.70 -12.52
N ILE A 439 -0.33 19.83 -11.39
CA ILE A 439 1.11 20.09 -11.38
C ILE A 439 1.92 18.86 -11.85
N ARG A 440 1.40 17.65 -11.64
CA ARG A 440 2.06 16.39 -11.97
C ARG A 440 1.52 15.70 -13.22
N THR A 441 0.65 16.33 -14.00
CA THR A 441 0.05 15.75 -15.20
C THR A 441 0.33 16.63 -16.40
N CYS A 442 0.79 16.04 -17.50
CA CYS A 442 0.98 16.73 -18.77
C CYS A 442 -0.35 17.32 -19.27
N ARG A 443 -0.25 18.40 -20.02
CA ARG A 443 -1.43 19.01 -20.68
C ARG A 443 -1.58 18.38 -22.05
N HIS A 444 -2.17 17.16 -22.11
CA HIS A 444 -2.43 16.44 -23.37
C HIS A 444 -1.19 16.35 -24.26
N GLN A 445 -0.19 15.58 -23.80
CA GLN A 445 1.05 15.36 -24.53
C GLN A 445 0.86 14.23 -25.56
N PRO A 446 1.06 14.50 -26.87
CA PRO A 446 1.08 13.44 -27.88
C PRO A 446 2.20 12.43 -27.63
N ILE A 447 1.93 11.16 -27.91
CA ILE A 447 2.91 10.07 -27.75
C ILE A 447 4.01 10.19 -28.78
N LEU A 448 3.64 10.42 -30.05
CA LEU A 448 4.55 10.44 -31.19
C LEU A 448 5.16 11.83 -31.48
N ASP A 449 5.11 12.76 -30.50
CA ASP A 449 5.76 14.07 -30.63
C ASP A 449 7.29 13.92 -30.81
N PRO A 450 7.87 14.25 -31.98
CA PRO A 450 9.30 14.05 -32.25
C PRO A 450 10.20 14.93 -31.36
N LYS A 451 9.64 15.99 -30.73
CA LYS A 451 10.34 16.88 -29.80
C LYS A 451 10.27 16.41 -28.34
N ALA A 452 9.55 15.34 -28.06
CA ALA A 452 9.36 14.81 -26.70
C ALA A 452 10.47 13.83 -26.26
N GLY A 453 11.45 13.56 -27.11
CA GLY A 453 12.54 12.60 -26.89
C GLY A 453 12.15 11.16 -27.26
N PRO A 454 12.94 10.15 -26.87
CA PRO A 454 12.68 8.79 -27.27
C PRO A 454 11.34 8.27 -26.72
N LEU A 455 10.80 7.29 -27.43
CA LEU A 455 9.67 6.49 -26.99
C LEU A 455 10.15 5.49 -25.93
N ILE A 456 9.26 5.19 -25.00
CA ILE A 456 9.52 4.30 -23.87
C ILE A 456 8.34 3.35 -23.75
N ALA A 457 8.62 2.06 -23.62
CA ALA A 457 7.63 1.08 -23.21
C ALA A 457 8.06 0.45 -21.87
N VAL A 458 7.09 0.24 -20.99
CA VAL A 458 7.29 -0.40 -19.69
C VAL A 458 6.44 -1.66 -19.64
N ARG A 459 7.08 -2.81 -19.39
CA ARG A 459 6.38 -4.06 -19.14
C ARG A 459 5.95 -4.12 -17.66
N GLU A 460 4.65 -4.28 -17.42
CA GLU A 460 4.08 -4.25 -16.09
C GLU A 460 3.39 -5.55 -15.73
N PHE A 461 3.61 -6.00 -14.50
CA PHE A 461 3.06 -7.22 -13.92
C PHE A 461 2.14 -6.90 -12.74
N ILE A 462 1.31 -7.87 -12.36
CA ILE A 462 0.65 -7.80 -11.07
C ILE A 462 1.71 -7.88 -9.96
N ILE A 463 1.61 -6.98 -9.00
CA ILE A 463 2.47 -6.97 -7.82
C ILE A 463 1.65 -7.14 -6.55
N SER A 464 2.02 -8.15 -5.76
CA SER A 464 1.43 -8.44 -4.45
C SER A 464 1.88 -7.40 -3.44
N ARG A 465 0.94 -6.82 -2.68
CA ARG A 465 1.28 -5.73 -1.74
C ARG A 465 0.80 -5.97 -0.32
N LYS A 466 -0.51 -6.17 -0.10
CA LYS A 466 -1.10 -6.23 1.24
C LYS A 466 -2.29 -7.18 1.29
N SER A 467 -2.45 -7.88 2.41
CA SER A 467 -3.71 -8.53 2.76
C SER A 467 -4.75 -7.49 3.15
N LEU A 468 -5.96 -7.63 2.67
CA LEU A 468 -7.11 -6.87 3.17
C LEU A 468 -7.86 -7.64 4.25
N GLY A 469 -7.77 -8.97 4.25
CA GLY A 469 -8.24 -9.85 5.30
C GLY A 469 -7.20 -10.15 6.38
N GLY A 470 -7.61 -10.85 7.41
CA GLY A 470 -6.75 -11.26 8.52
C GLY A 470 -7.52 -11.77 9.73
N MET A 471 -6.92 -11.68 10.91
CA MET A 471 -7.52 -12.06 12.19
C MET A 471 -8.74 -11.18 12.48
N GLN A 472 -9.90 -11.81 12.70
CA GLN A 472 -11.10 -11.06 13.03
C GLN A 472 -11.00 -10.50 14.46
N THR A 473 -11.26 -9.20 14.61
CA THR A 473 -11.19 -8.52 15.91
C THR A 473 -12.46 -7.72 16.18
N ASP A 474 -12.80 -7.57 17.45
CA ASP A 474 -13.76 -6.56 17.90
C ASP A 474 -13.15 -5.14 17.90
N LEU A 475 -13.93 -4.12 18.28
CA LEU A 475 -13.47 -2.73 18.33
C LEU A 475 -12.42 -2.44 19.40
N ALA A 476 -12.19 -3.38 20.33
CA ALA A 476 -11.09 -3.34 21.31
C ALA A 476 -9.83 -4.07 20.81
N SER A 477 -9.76 -4.45 19.52
CA SER A 477 -8.68 -5.24 18.91
C SER A 477 -8.49 -6.64 19.50
N ARG A 478 -9.45 -7.18 20.26
CA ARG A 478 -9.39 -8.55 20.77
C ARG A 478 -9.71 -9.53 19.66
N VAL A 479 -8.90 -10.57 19.50
CA VAL A 479 -9.13 -11.62 18.50
C VAL A 479 -10.36 -12.45 18.88
N LEU A 480 -11.25 -12.65 17.92
CA LEU A 480 -12.47 -13.44 18.10
C LEU A 480 -12.23 -14.91 17.74
N GLY A 481 -12.80 -15.78 18.56
CA GLY A 481 -12.87 -17.21 18.28
C GLY A 481 -13.96 -17.58 17.26
N SER A 482 -14.05 -18.86 16.92
CA SER A 482 -15.09 -19.40 16.03
C SER A 482 -16.51 -19.19 16.56
N ASP A 483 -16.67 -19.09 17.90
CA ASP A 483 -17.91 -18.79 18.61
C ASP A 483 -18.26 -17.29 18.62
N GLY A 484 -17.39 -16.43 18.07
CA GLY A 484 -17.54 -14.98 18.05
C GLY A 484 -17.17 -14.30 19.38
N GLN A 485 -16.70 -15.03 20.38
CA GLN A 485 -16.25 -14.46 21.65
C GLN A 485 -14.75 -14.11 21.60
N PRO A 486 -14.30 -13.08 22.33
CA PRO A 486 -12.88 -12.76 22.42
C PRO A 486 -12.06 -13.87 23.10
N ILE A 487 -10.93 -14.23 22.48
CA ILE A 487 -9.95 -15.12 23.08
C ILE A 487 -9.17 -14.34 24.14
N ALA A 488 -9.26 -14.75 25.40
CA ALA A 488 -8.61 -14.07 26.51
C ALA A 488 -7.08 -13.96 26.32
N GLY A 489 -6.53 -12.78 26.54
CA GLY A 489 -5.09 -12.52 26.41
C GLY A 489 -4.57 -12.42 24.96
N LEU A 490 -5.43 -12.45 23.92
CA LEU A 490 -5.02 -12.37 22.52
C LEU A 490 -5.63 -11.15 21.82
N LEU A 491 -4.75 -10.30 21.27
CA LEU A 491 -5.10 -9.12 20.49
C LEU A 491 -4.38 -9.15 19.13
N ALA A 492 -4.95 -8.46 18.13
CA ALA A 492 -4.29 -8.28 16.84
C ALA A 492 -4.50 -6.86 16.31
N ALA A 493 -3.49 -6.34 15.59
CA ALA A 493 -3.53 -4.99 15.04
C ALA A 493 -2.79 -4.89 13.69
N GLY A 494 -3.10 -3.84 12.93
CA GLY A 494 -2.52 -3.59 11.63
C GLY A 494 -2.95 -4.63 10.60
N GLU A 495 -2.10 -4.88 9.61
CA GLU A 495 -2.39 -5.79 8.50
C GLU A 495 -2.71 -7.23 8.98
N ALA A 496 -2.14 -7.68 10.10
CA ALA A 496 -2.45 -8.98 10.71
C ALA A 496 -3.95 -9.13 11.03
N ALA A 497 -4.63 -8.03 11.36
CA ALA A 497 -6.08 -7.98 11.62
C ALA A 497 -6.89 -7.42 10.44
N GLY A 498 -6.36 -7.50 9.20
CA GLY A 498 -6.98 -6.84 8.05
C GLY A 498 -7.22 -5.34 8.29
N PHE A 499 -6.32 -4.70 9.04
CA PHE A 499 -6.35 -3.31 9.51
C PHE A 499 -7.51 -2.99 10.49
N GLY A 500 -8.26 -3.99 10.89
CA GLY A 500 -9.37 -3.96 11.83
C GLY A 500 -10.53 -4.87 11.39
N GLY A 501 -11.10 -5.62 12.36
CA GLY A 501 -12.25 -6.46 12.13
C GLY A 501 -12.05 -7.67 11.21
N GLY A 502 -10.80 -7.97 10.83
CA GLY A 502 -10.48 -9.01 9.85
C GLY A 502 -10.75 -8.61 8.40
N GLY A 503 -10.93 -7.30 8.09
CA GLY A 503 -11.21 -6.90 6.70
C GLY A 503 -11.87 -5.53 6.52
N VAL A 504 -11.40 -4.49 7.22
CA VAL A 504 -11.99 -3.15 7.23
C VAL A 504 -12.19 -2.51 5.84
N HIS A 505 -11.46 -2.98 4.85
CA HIS A 505 -11.49 -2.45 3.49
C HIS A 505 -12.54 -3.11 2.57
N GLY A 506 -13.15 -4.23 2.99
CA GLY A 506 -14.01 -5.01 2.12
C GLY A 506 -13.27 -5.48 0.86
N LEU A 507 -13.86 -5.27 -0.32
CA LEU A 507 -13.25 -5.62 -1.62
C LEU A 507 -12.26 -4.56 -2.13
N ARG A 508 -12.42 -3.28 -1.74
CA ARG A 508 -11.66 -2.13 -2.25
C ARG A 508 -11.22 -1.22 -1.11
N ALA A 509 -9.93 -0.98 -1.01
CA ALA A 509 -9.41 -0.03 -0.05
C ALA A 509 -9.43 1.41 -0.60
N LEU A 510 -9.75 2.37 0.25
CA LEU A 510 -9.43 3.77 0.00
C LEU A 510 -7.96 4.00 0.39
N GLU A 511 -7.11 4.34 -0.58
CA GLU A 511 -5.66 4.45 -0.38
C GLU A 511 -5.32 5.43 0.76
N GLY A 512 -4.37 5.03 1.62
CA GLY A 512 -3.99 5.76 2.84
C GLY A 512 -4.62 5.22 4.12
N THR A 513 -5.63 4.36 4.02
CA THR A 513 -6.25 3.70 5.18
C THR A 513 -5.35 2.65 5.83
N PHE A 514 -4.35 2.14 5.12
CA PHE A 514 -3.42 1.13 5.61
C PHE A 514 -2.54 1.62 6.76
N LEU A 515 -1.80 2.71 6.55
CA LEU A 515 -0.95 3.27 7.63
C LEU A 515 -1.81 3.85 8.75
N GLY A 516 -2.90 4.54 8.41
CA GLY A 516 -3.85 5.03 9.41
C GLY A 516 -4.48 3.91 10.23
N GLY A 517 -4.89 2.81 9.58
CA GLY A 517 -5.41 1.61 10.24
C GLY A 517 -4.39 0.94 11.17
N CYS A 518 -3.11 0.88 10.75
CA CYS A 518 -2.04 0.42 11.64
C CYS A 518 -1.89 1.28 12.89
N VAL A 519 -1.94 2.61 12.74
CA VAL A 519 -1.84 3.53 13.89
C VAL A 519 -3.04 3.36 14.81
N LEU A 520 -4.26 3.43 14.28
CA LEU A 520 -5.48 3.38 15.10
C LEU A 520 -5.62 2.03 15.81
N SER A 521 -5.55 0.91 15.08
CA SER A 521 -5.71 -0.43 15.66
C SER A 521 -4.58 -0.78 16.63
N GLY A 522 -3.33 -0.37 16.33
CA GLY A 522 -2.20 -0.55 17.24
C GLY A 522 -2.38 0.19 18.56
N ARG A 523 -2.83 1.44 18.52
CA ARG A 523 -3.14 2.23 19.71
C ARG A 523 -4.27 1.61 20.53
N ILE A 524 -5.35 1.17 19.87
CA ILE A 524 -6.46 0.48 20.55
C ILE A 524 -5.96 -0.79 21.22
N ALA A 525 -5.21 -1.64 20.52
CA ALA A 525 -4.66 -2.88 21.06
C ALA A 525 -3.77 -2.62 22.29
N GLY A 526 -2.92 -1.58 22.23
CA GLY A 526 -2.08 -1.17 23.37
C GLY A 526 -2.89 -0.75 24.58
N ARG A 527 -3.92 0.11 24.39
CA ARG A 527 -4.82 0.56 25.48
C ARG A 527 -5.62 -0.59 26.08
N THR A 528 -6.17 -1.47 25.24
CA THR A 528 -6.90 -2.66 25.69
C THR A 528 -6.01 -3.56 26.53
N ALA A 529 -4.81 -3.88 26.06
CA ALA A 529 -3.87 -4.72 26.80
C ALA A 529 -3.36 -4.07 28.10
N ALA A 530 -3.37 -2.74 28.17
CA ALA A 530 -3.08 -2.01 29.40
C ALA A 530 -4.25 -1.98 30.40
N GLY A 531 -5.45 -2.42 30.00
CA GLY A 531 -6.67 -2.36 30.82
C GLY A 531 -7.32 -0.96 30.85
N LEU A 532 -7.15 -0.15 29.78
CA LEU A 532 -7.66 1.22 29.68
C LEU A 532 -8.92 1.36 28.80
N THR A 533 -9.50 0.25 28.37
CA THR A 533 -10.70 0.20 27.50
C THR A 533 -11.77 -0.70 28.10
#